data_befdd1ca4b4036a759b5b3b7d2fbe6e7
#
_entry.id   befdd1ca4b4036a759b5b3b7d2fbe6e7
#
_cell.length_a   1.000
_cell.length_b   1.000
_cell.length_c   1.000
_cell.angle_alpha   90.00
_cell.angle_beta   90.00
_cell.angle_gamma   90.00
#
_symmetry.space_group_name_H-M   'P 1'
#
loop_
_entity.id
_entity.type
_entity.pdbx_description
1 polymer ?
#
loop_
_entity_poly.entity_id
_entity_poly.type
_entity_poly.pdbx_seq_one_letter_code
_entity_poly.pdbx_strand_id
1 'polypeptide(L)'
;MSKLQDVVVNEMKVKKQIDSVKEIQEIKQFIKAYVKSHSFIQTLVLGISGGQDSTLTGKLAQLAVNELKEEGRNCKFIAVKLPYGVQQDAHEVEDALEFINPDTTYTVNIKPAVDQSVQSLSEAGIKLTDFQKGNEKARERMKVQFSIASNTQGIVLGTDHSAENITGFYTKYGDGAADIAPIFGLNKRQG
;
A
#
# COMPACT_ATOMS: atom_id res chain seq x y z
N MET A 1 5.68 24.60 20.37
CA MET A 1 5.16 23.21 20.43
C MET A 1 5.36 22.66 21.85
N SER A 2 4.51 21.77 22.31
CA SER A 2 4.75 21.12 23.62
C SER A 2 5.91 20.14 23.52
N LYS A 3 6.66 19.88 24.63
CA LYS A 3 7.73 18.88 24.66
C LYS A 3 7.27 17.49 24.13
N LEU A 4 6.01 17.12 24.38
CA LEU A 4 5.42 15.87 23.88
C LEU A 4 5.26 15.88 22.36
N GLN A 5 4.84 17.00 21.78
CA GLN A 5 4.70 17.13 20.33
C GLN A 5 6.07 17.00 19.61
N ASP A 6 7.12 17.57 20.17
CA ASP A 6 8.45 17.42 19.59
C ASP A 6 8.95 15.96 19.67
N VAL A 7 8.67 15.25 20.75
CA VAL A 7 8.96 13.80 20.87
C VAL A 7 8.22 13.02 19.79
N VAL A 8 6.91 13.21 19.64
CA VAL A 8 6.10 12.51 18.64
C VAL A 8 6.61 12.77 17.21
N VAL A 9 6.89 14.04 16.87
CA VAL A 9 7.41 14.41 15.54
C VAL A 9 8.75 13.72 15.25
N ASN A 10 9.65 13.63 16.25
CA ASN A 10 10.95 12.99 16.09
C ASN A 10 10.81 11.46 15.97
N GLU A 11 10.00 10.81 16.81
CA GLU A 11 9.75 9.37 16.74
C GLU A 11 9.12 8.94 15.42
N MET A 12 8.17 9.73 14.93
CA MET A 12 7.48 9.49 13.65
C MET A 12 8.29 9.94 12.43
N LYS A 13 9.46 10.56 12.62
CA LYS A 13 10.34 11.06 11.55
C LYS A 13 9.64 11.99 10.55
N VAL A 14 8.61 12.69 10.99
CA VAL A 14 7.84 13.61 10.14
C VAL A 14 8.58 14.92 9.97
N LYS A 15 8.80 15.33 8.73
CA LYS A 15 9.37 16.63 8.40
C LYS A 15 8.29 17.71 8.54
N LYS A 16 8.60 18.84 9.20
CA LYS A 16 7.67 19.98 9.35
C LYS A 16 7.29 20.63 8.02
N GLN A 17 8.26 20.67 7.13
CA GLN A 17 8.12 21.18 5.75
C GLN A 17 8.93 20.27 4.84
N ILE A 18 8.44 20.06 3.62
CA ILE A 18 9.12 19.30 2.58
C ILE A 18 9.29 20.18 1.34
N ASP A 19 10.36 19.93 0.62
CA ASP A 19 10.48 20.26 -0.79
C ASP A 19 9.97 19.05 -1.57
N SER A 20 8.85 19.19 -2.26
CA SER A 20 8.19 18.07 -2.93
C SER A 20 9.10 17.38 -3.95
N VAL A 21 9.92 18.12 -4.69
CA VAL A 21 10.84 17.55 -5.68
C VAL A 21 11.90 16.70 -4.98
N LYS A 22 12.48 17.23 -3.91
CA LYS A 22 13.49 16.52 -3.12
C LYS A 22 12.90 15.29 -2.43
N GLU A 23 11.70 15.41 -1.87
CA GLU A 23 11.01 14.30 -1.18
C GLU A 23 10.70 13.14 -2.15
N ILE A 24 10.19 13.45 -3.35
CA ILE A 24 9.98 12.46 -4.42
C ILE A 24 11.30 11.73 -4.73
N GLN A 25 12.41 12.45 -4.84
CA GLN A 25 13.71 11.82 -5.12
C GLN A 25 14.17 10.93 -3.95
N GLU A 26 14.03 11.40 -2.70
CA GLU A 26 14.41 10.64 -1.51
C GLU A 26 13.62 9.33 -1.41
N ILE A 27 12.30 9.37 -1.64
CA ILE A 27 11.44 8.17 -1.61
C ILE A 27 11.78 7.21 -2.75
N LYS A 28 11.98 7.71 -3.97
CA LYS A 28 12.43 6.87 -5.09
C LYS A 28 13.78 6.20 -4.80
N GLN A 29 14.74 6.94 -4.26
CA GLN A 29 16.06 6.39 -3.90
C GLN A 29 15.95 5.34 -2.79
N PHE A 30 15.07 5.52 -1.80
CA PHE A 30 14.79 4.52 -0.78
C PHE A 30 14.30 3.21 -1.41
N ILE A 31 13.27 3.28 -2.29
CA ILE A 31 12.73 2.10 -2.99
C ILE A 31 13.84 1.42 -3.83
N LYS A 32 14.58 2.19 -4.61
CA LYS A 32 15.66 1.68 -5.46
C LYS A 32 16.78 1.01 -4.65
N ALA A 33 17.20 1.65 -3.56
CA ALA A 33 18.24 1.10 -2.69
C ALA A 33 17.80 -0.23 -2.06
N TYR A 34 16.55 -0.32 -1.62
CA TYR A 34 16.00 -1.56 -1.08
C TYR A 34 15.97 -2.69 -2.12
N VAL A 35 15.47 -2.42 -3.33
CA VAL A 35 15.46 -3.41 -4.42
C VAL A 35 16.87 -3.84 -4.81
N LYS A 36 17.84 -2.91 -4.85
CA LYS A 36 19.23 -3.23 -5.18
C LYS A 36 19.93 -4.07 -4.12
N SER A 37 19.62 -3.85 -2.84
CA SER A 37 20.20 -4.62 -1.73
C SER A 37 19.64 -6.04 -1.62
N HIS A 38 18.54 -6.35 -2.31
CA HIS A 38 17.89 -7.65 -2.30
C HIS A 38 17.75 -8.20 -3.72
N SER A 39 18.72 -9.01 -4.16
CA SER A 39 18.81 -9.48 -5.55
C SER A 39 17.61 -10.30 -6.01
N PHE A 40 16.89 -10.95 -5.11
CA PHE A 40 15.70 -11.75 -5.42
C PHE A 40 14.47 -10.93 -5.81
N ILE A 41 14.40 -9.64 -5.45
CA ILE A 41 13.21 -8.81 -5.71
C ILE A 41 13.12 -8.52 -7.21
N GLN A 42 12.05 -9.00 -7.83
CA GLN A 42 11.72 -8.78 -9.24
C GLN A 42 10.47 -7.93 -9.42
N THR A 43 9.61 -7.84 -8.40
CA THR A 43 8.37 -7.07 -8.47
C THR A 43 8.09 -6.28 -7.20
N LEU A 44 7.44 -5.14 -7.36
CA LEU A 44 6.82 -4.35 -6.30
C LEU A 44 5.31 -4.46 -6.47
N VAL A 45 4.59 -4.87 -5.44
CA VAL A 45 3.14 -5.11 -5.47
C VAL A 45 2.41 -4.13 -4.57
N LEU A 46 1.35 -3.51 -5.07
CA LEU A 46 0.53 -2.57 -4.31
C LEU A 46 -0.95 -2.67 -4.68
N GLY A 47 -1.81 -2.71 -3.66
CA GLY A 47 -3.25 -2.56 -3.82
C GLY A 47 -3.63 -1.11 -4.08
N ILE A 48 -4.34 -0.84 -5.18
CA ILE A 48 -4.80 0.50 -5.56
C ILE A 48 -6.27 0.64 -5.19
N SER A 49 -6.54 1.56 -4.26
CA SER A 49 -7.89 1.87 -3.78
C SER A 49 -8.54 3.06 -4.49
N GLY A 50 -7.78 3.84 -5.27
CA GLY A 50 -8.19 5.14 -5.82
C GLY A 50 -7.95 6.30 -4.84
N GLY A 51 -7.64 6.02 -3.58
CA GLY A 51 -7.31 7.04 -2.59
C GLY A 51 -5.91 7.65 -2.79
N GLN A 52 -5.70 8.83 -2.20
CA GLN A 52 -4.45 9.62 -2.30
C GLN A 52 -3.20 8.79 -2.01
N ASP A 53 -3.19 8.04 -0.90
CA ASP A 53 -1.99 7.36 -0.41
C ASP A 53 -1.55 6.21 -1.34
N SER A 54 -2.51 5.39 -1.81
CA SER A 54 -2.23 4.32 -2.76
C SER A 54 -1.82 4.86 -4.13
N THR A 55 -2.41 5.97 -4.56
CA THR A 55 -2.08 6.61 -5.84
C THR A 55 -0.68 7.22 -5.79
N LEU A 56 -0.33 7.94 -4.72
CA LEU A 56 1.00 8.50 -4.53
C LEU A 56 2.07 7.40 -4.44
N THR A 57 1.86 6.40 -3.58
CA THR A 57 2.81 5.29 -3.40
C THR A 57 3.01 4.53 -4.71
N GLY A 58 1.93 4.25 -5.44
CA GLY A 58 1.99 3.58 -6.74
C GLY A 58 2.77 4.39 -7.77
N LYS A 59 2.55 5.71 -7.85
CA LYS A 59 3.30 6.57 -8.77
C LYS A 59 4.79 6.61 -8.44
N LEU A 60 5.14 6.76 -7.18
CA LEU A 60 6.54 6.76 -6.74
C LEU A 60 7.22 5.41 -7.01
N ALA A 61 6.51 4.30 -6.77
CA ALA A 61 7.01 2.96 -7.08
C ALA A 61 7.25 2.77 -8.58
N GLN A 62 6.32 3.18 -9.45
CA GLN A 62 6.50 3.09 -10.90
C GLN A 62 7.66 3.95 -11.39
N LEU A 63 7.81 5.16 -10.87
CA LEU A 63 8.95 6.02 -11.21
C LEU A 63 10.29 5.38 -10.79
N ALA A 64 10.36 4.81 -9.59
CA ALA A 64 11.54 4.10 -9.10
C ALA A 64 11.87 2.87 -9.97
N VAL A 65 10.85 2.12 -10.37
CA VAL A 65 11.00 0.95 -11.26
C VAL A 65 11.51 1.37 -12.65
N ASN A 66 11.01 2.48 -13.21
CA ASN A 66 11.49 2.97 -14.49
C ASN A 66 12.99 3.32 -14.43
N GLU A 67 13.43 4.02 -13.39
CA GLU A 67 14.86 4.31 -13.19
C GLU A 67 15.69 3.03 -12.96
N LEU A 68 15.17 2.04 -12.23
CA LEU A 68 15.84 0.74 -12.07
C LEU A 68 16.04 0.02 -13.41
N LYS A 69 15.05 0.07 -14.31
CA LYS A 69 15.16 -0.49 -15.66
C LYS A 69 16.21 0.22 -16.51
N GLU A 70 16.27 1.55 -16.44
CA GLU A 70 17.31 2.36 -17.12
C GLU A 70 18.71 1.99 -16.60
N GLU A 71 18.83 1.64 -15.33
CA GLU A 71 20.08 1.16 -14.70
C GLU A 71 20.37 -0.34 -14.98
N GLY A 72 19.58 -1.00 -15.82
CA GLY A 72 19.74 -2.40 -16.19
C GLY A 72 19.18 -3.42 -15.20
N ARG A 73 18.45 -2.97 -14.16
CA ARG A 73 17.79 -3.85 -13.18
C ARG A 73 16.40 -4.25 -13.66
N ASN A 74 16.18 -5.52 -13.95
CA ASN A 74 14.83 -6.00 -14.29
C ASN A 74 13.96 -6.04 -13.05
N CYS A 75 13.06 -5.08 -12.94
CA CYS A 75 12.05 -4.98 -11.88
C CYS A 75 10.75 -4.46 -12.51
N LYS A 76 9.59 -4.86 -11.97
CA LYS A 76 8.26 -4.42 -12.43
C LYS A 76 7.42 -3.91 -11.26
N PHE A 77 6.54 -2.96 -11.54
CA PHE A 77 5.50 -2.56 -10.62
C PHE A 77 4.17 -3.22 -11.01
N ILE A 78 3.53 -3.86 -10.04
CA ILE A 78 2.23 -4.54 -10.17
C ILE A 78 1.20 -3.81 -9.34
N ALA A 79 0.24 -3.18 -9.99
CA ALA A 79 -0.94 -2.60 -9.36
C ALA A 79 -2.04 -3.66 -9.22
N VAL A 80 -2.70 -3.73 -8.06
CA VAL A 80 -3.74 -4.71 -7.80
C VAL A 80 -5.05 -4.02 -7.45
N LYS A 81 -6.10 -4.23 -8.26
CA LYS A 81 -7.48 -3.85 -7.93
C LYS A 81 -8.10 -4.95 -7.09
N LEU A 82 -8.67 -4.61 -5.93
CA LEU A 82 -9.18 -5.55 -4.94
C LEU A 82 -10.64 -5.22 -4.56
N PRO A 83 -11.58 -5.27 -5.55
CA PRO A 83 -12.96 -4.95 -5.30
C PRO A 83 -13.64 -5.98 -4.39
N TYR A 84 -14.56 -5.51 -3.53
CA TYR A 84 -15.53 -6.35 -2.84
C TYR A 84 -16.86 -6.32 -3.62
N GLY A 85 -16.96 -7.15 -4.63
CA GLY A 85 -18.09 -7.14 -5.57
C GLY A 85 -18.05 -5.93 -6.52
N VAL A 86 -19.21 -5.37 -6.84
CA VAL A 86 -19.33 -4.16 -7.66
C VAL A 86 -19.06 -2.94 -6.78
N GLN A 87 -18.06 -2.13 -7.13
CA GLN A 87 -17.71 -0.90 -6.41
C GLN A 87 -18.34 0.32 -7.13
N GLN A 88 -18.90 1.25 -6.34
CA GLN A 88 -19.42 2.51 -6.85
C GLN A 88 -18.31 3.47 -7.30
N ASP A 89 -17.13 3.37 -6.66
CA ASP A 89 -15.95 4.25 -6.85
C ASP A 89 -14.95 3.66 -7.86
N ALA A 90 -15.41 2.80 -8.78
CA ALA A 90 -14.52 2.14 -9.75
C ALA A 90 -13.76 3.14 -10.65
N HIS A 91 -14.35 4.30 -10.95
CA HIS A 91 -13.71 5.34 -11.76
C HIS A 91 -12.48 5.95 -11.07
N GLU A 92 -12.49 6.16 -9.75
CA GLU A 92 -11.34 6.69 -9.00
C GLU A 92 -10.13 5.76 -9.09
N VAL A 93 -10.38 4.45 -9.10
CA VAL A 93 -9.33 3.44 -9.28
C VAL A 93 -8.76 3.49 -10.70
N GLU A 94 -9.60 3.65 -11.72
CA GLU A 94 -9.14 3.75 -13.11
C GLU A 94 -8.34 5.04 -13.34
N ASP A 95 -8.78 6.18 -12.81
CA ASP A 95 -8.07 7.47 -12.89
C ASP A 95 -6.69 7.36 -12.20
N ALA A 96 -6.65 6.70 -11.02
CA ALA A 96 -5.39 6.44 -10.32
C ALA A 96 -4.44 5.55 -11.16
N LEU A 97 -4.95 4.50 -11.80
CA LEU A 97 -4.15 3.61 -12.64
C LEU A 97 -3.65 4.31 -13.90
N GLU A 98 -4.46 5.15 -14.53
CA GLU A 98 -4.02 5.97 -15.66
C GLU A 98 -2.89 6.92 -15.25
N PHE A 99 -3.03 7.59 -14.10
CA PHE A 99 -1.97 8.45 -13.57
C PHE A 99 -0.70 7.68 -13.23
N ILE A 100 -0.81 6.52 -12.58
CA ILE A 100 0.33 5.68 -12.17
C ILE A 100 1.03 5.11 -13.40
N ASN A 101 0.27 4.59 -14.37
CA ASN A 101 0.71 3.85 -15.55
C ASN A 101 1.59 2.63 -15.17
N PRO A 102 1.05 1.63 -14.45
CA PRO A 102 1.80 0.49 -13.93
C PRO A 102 2.23 -0.48 -15.05
N ASP A 103 3.31 -1.23 -14.82
CA ASP A 103 3.76 -2.27 -15.77
C ASP A 103 2.73 -3.40 -15.95
N THR A 104 2.00 -3.71 -14.88
CA THR A 104 1.00 -4.77 -14.87
C THR A 104 -0.13 -4.41 -13.90
N THR A 105 -1.35 -4.73 -14.29
CA THR A 105 -2.53 -4.59 -13.42
C THR A 105 -3.24 -5.92 -13.30
N TYR A 106 -3.52 -6.33 -12.04
CA TYR A 106 -4.41 -7.44 -11.75
C TYR A 106 -5.70 -6.97 -11.11
N THR A 107 -6.79 -7.70 -11.36
CA THR A 107 -8.07 -7.49 -10.67
C THR A 107 -8.47 -8.78 -9.97
N VAL A 108 -8.59 -8.74 -8.65
CA VAL A 108 -9.00 -9.89 -7.83
C VAL A 108 -10.21 -9.48 -6.99
N ASN A 109 -11.38 -10.05 -7.31
CA ASN A 109 -12.58 -9.83 -6.51
C ASN A 109 -12.47 -10.59 -5.18
N ILE A 110 -12.37 -9.86 -4.07
CA ILE A 110 -12.22 -10.46 -2.74
C ILE A 110 -13.54 -10.92 -2.11
N LYS A 111 -14.70 -10.55 -2.72
CA LYS A 111 -16.01 -10.82 -2.12
C LYS A 111 -16.25 -12.30 -1.82
N PRO A 112 -16.00 -13.26 -2.73
CA PRO A 112 -16.26 -14.67 -2.44
C PRO A 112 -15.49 -15.20 -1.24
N ALA A 113 -14.22 -14.83 -1.10
CA ALA A 113 -13.37 -15.28 0.01
C ALA A 113 -13.80 -14.66 1.35
N VAL A 114 -14.11 -13.37 1.37
CA VAL A 114 -14.60 -12.68 2.57
C VAL A 114 -15.95 -13.21 3.01
N ASP A 115 -16.89 -13.40 2.08
CA ASP A 115 -18.23 -13.92 2.39
C ASP A 115 -18.15 -15.33 2.98
N GLN A 116 -17.29 -16.19 2.41
CA GLN A 116 -17.06 -17.53 2.93
C GLN A 116 -16.45 -17.51 4.33
N SER A 117 -15.49 -16.63 4.61
CA SER A 117 -14.92 -16.44 5.95
C SER A 117 -16.00 -16.03 6.96
N VAL A 118 -16.82 -15.04 6.61
CA VAL A 118 -17.93 -14.55 7.47
C VAL A 118 -18.96 -15.65 7.71
N GLN A 119 -19.30 -16.43 6.69
CA GLN A 119 -20.22 -17.56 6.81
C GLN A 119 -19.67 -18.63 7.76
N SER A 120 -18.44 -19.06 7.58
CA SER A 120 -17.80 -20.08 8.44
C SER A 120 -17.76 -19.66 9.90
N LEU A 121 -17.48 -18.38 10.20
CA LEU A 121 -17.53 -17.83 11.55
C LEU A 121 -18.96 -17.84 12.11
N SER A 122 -19.97 -17.51 11.29
CA SER A 122 -21.37 -17.53 11.69
C SER A 122 -21.86 -18.95 12.01
N GLU A 123 -21.44 -19.94 11.25
CA GLU A 123 -21.72 -21.37 11.49
C GLU A 123 -21.10 -21.86 12.80
N ALA A 124 -19.95 -21.29 13.18
CA ALA A 124 -19.32 -21.52 14.48
C ALA A 124 -19.95 -20.69 15.64
N GLY A 125 -21.04 -19.96 15.39
CA GLY A 125 -21.72 -19.14 16.38
C GLY A 125 -21.14 -17.73 16.58
N ILE A 126 -20.14 -17.32 15.77
CA ILE A 126 -19.47 -16.02 15.85
C ILE A 126 -20.10 -15.06 14.84
N LYS A 127 -20.82 -14.06 15.33
CA LYS A 127 -21.46 -13.02 14.49
C LYS A 127 -20.61 -11.77 14.45
N LEU A 128 -20.08 -11.46 13.27
CA LEU A 128 -19.29 -10.26 13.07
C LEU A 128 -20.16 -9.00 12.90
N THR A 129 -19.77 -7.90 13.52
CA THR A 129 -20.28 -6.56 13.25
C THR A 129 -19.79 -6.07 11.88
N ASP A 130 -20.39 -5.00 11.34
CA ASP A 130 -19.94 -4.43 10.05
C ASP A 130 -18.51 -3.88 10.12
N PHE A 131 -18.11 -3.34 11.27
CA PHE A 131 -16.71 -2.94 11.52
C PHE A 131 -15.75 -4.16 11.43
N GLN A 132 -16.11 -5.27 12.05
CA GLN A 132 -15.29 -6.50 12.00
C GLN A 132 -15.25 -7.10 10.60
N LYS A 133 -16.36 -7.05 9.85
CA LYS A 133 -16.37 -7.44 8.41
C LYS A 133 -15.49 -6.52 7.58
N GLY A 134 -15.40 -5.23 7.92
CA GLY A 134 -14.43 -4.31 7.32
C GLY A 134 -12.99 -4.79 7.50
N ASN A 135 -12.65 -5.25 8.70
CA ASN A 135 -11.32 -5.81 9.00
C ASN A 135 -11.06 -7.12 8.21
N GLU A 136 -12.06 -7.98 8.02
CA GLU A 136 -11.92 -9.17 7.17
C GLU A 136 -11.62 -8.80 5.71
N LYS A 137 -12.27 -7.76 5.17
CA LYS A 137 -11.98 -7.24 3.83
C LYS A 137 -10.53 -6.73 3.72
N ALA A 138 -10.05 -5.99 4.72
CA ALA A 138 -8.68 -5.48 4.74
C ALA A 138 -7.65 -6.62 4.78
N ARG A 139 -7.88 -7.64 5.61
CA ARG A 139 -7.01 -8.83 5.69
C ARG A 139 -7.01 -9.64 4.40
N GLU A 140 -8.15 -9.80 3.75
CA GLU A 140 -8.22 -10.50 2.46
C GLU A 140 -7.46 -9.74 1.36
N ARG A 141 -7.55 -8.42 1.34
CA ARG A 141 -6.73 -7.59 0.43
C ARG A 141 -5.24 -7.78 0.66
N MET A 142 -4.81 -7.76 1.92
CA MET A 142 -3.43 -8.04 2.30
C MET A 142 -3.00 -9.42 1.80
N LYS A 143 -3.75 -10.46 2.12
CA LYS A 143 -3.45 -11.84 1.73
C LYS A 143 -3.25 -11.98 0.22
N VAL A 144 -4.10 -11.37 -0.60
CA VAL A 144 -3.98 -11.40 -2.06
C VAL A 144 -2.69 -10.72 -2.53
N GLN A 145 -2.34 -9.57 -1.96
CA GLN A 145 -1.11 -8.87 -2.34
C GLN A 145 0.13 -9.70 -2.03
N PHE A 146 0.22 -10.30 -0.84
CA PHE A 146 1.34 -11.18 -0.48
C PHE A 146 1.39 -12.45 -1.33
N SER A 147 0.22 -13.00 -1.72
CA SER A 147 0.18 -14.15 -2.64
C SER A 147 0.73 -13.80 -4.02
N ILE A 148 0.41 -12.63 -4.55
CA ILE A 148 0.95 -12.14 -5.82
C ILE A 148 2.46 -11.88 -5.68
N ALA A 149 2.89 -11.20 -4.63
CA ALA A 149 4.29 -10.92 -4.37
C ALA A 149 5.12 -12.21 -4.28
N SER A 150 4.65 -13.20 -3.53
CA SER A 150 5.30 -14.51 -3.42
C SER A 150 5.42 -15.21 -4.79
N ASN A 151 4.37 -15.18 -5.61
CA ASN A 151 4.37 -15.81 -6.93
C ASN A 151 5.31 -15.11 -7.94
N THR A 152 5.55 -13.82 -7.76
CA THR A 152 6.30 -12.98 -8.70
C THR A 152 7.69 -12.58 -8.18
N GLN A 153 8.20 -13.25 -7.14
CA GLN A 153 9.46 -12.90 -6.48
C GLN A 153 9.51 -11.42 -6.07
N GLY A 154 8.44 -10.96 -5.43
CA GLY A 154 8.23 -9.56 -5.12
C GLY A 154 8.06 -9.27 -3.64
N ILE A 155 7.83 -8.00 -3.37
CA ILE A 155 7.48 -7.46 -2.05
C ILE A 155 6.22 -6.61 -2.13
N VAL A 156 5.52 -6.50 -1.01
CA VAL A 156 4.33 -5.66 -0.85
C VAL A 156 4.73 -4.28 -0.34
N LEU A 157 4.25 -3.24 -1.02
CA LEU A 157 4.38 -1.86 -0.57
C LEU A 157 3.20 -1.48 0.33
N GLY A 158 3.49 -0.80 1.43
CA GLY A 158 2.48 -0.22 2.32
C GLY A 158 2.22 1.24 1.99
N THR A 159 1.01 1.67 2.28
CA THR A 159 0.55 3.06 2.13
C THR A 159 0.44 3.79 3.45
N ASP A 160 0.77 3.12 4.56
CA ASP A 160 0.69 3.69 5.89
C ASP A 160 1.64 4.88 6.04
N HIS A 161 1.14 5.92 6.65
CA HIS A 161 1.89 7.12 6.96
C HIS A 161 1.76 7.50 8.45
N SER A 162 2.59 8.41 8.91
CA SER A 162 2.71 8.77 10.32
C SER A 162 1.39 9.19 10.98
N ALA A 163 0.48 9.84 10.26
CA ALA A 163 -0.81 10.25 10.80
C ALA A 163 -1.72 9.05 11.12
N GLU A 164 -1.75 8.02 10.30
CA GLU A 164 -2.50 6.79 10.54
C GLU A 164 -1.90 6.01 11.71
N ASN A 165 -0.58 5.95 11.77
CA ASN A 165 0.11 5.27 12.87
C ASN A 165 -0.18 5.91 14.24
N ILE A 166 -0.14 7.24 14.34
CA ILE A 166 -0.47 7.97 15.59
C ILE A 166 -1.90 7.72 16.03
N THR A 167 -2.85 7.66 15.09
CA THR A 167 -4.28 7.48 15.39
C THR A 167 -4.67 6.01 15.54
N GLY A 168 -3.81 5.07 15.17
CA GLY A 168 -4.13 3.64 15.11
C GLY A 168 -5.20 3.32 14.07
N PHE A 169 -5.32 4.13 13.03
CA PHE A 169 -6.35 3.99 12.00
C PHE A 169 -5.91 3.02 10.90
N TYR A 170 -5.75 1.76 11.26
CA TYR A 170 -5.43 0.67 10.35
C TYR A 170 -5.96 -0.67 10.90
N THR A 171 -6.13 -1.64 10.03
CA THR A 171 -6.48 -3.01 10.41
C THR A 171 -5.20 -3.81 10.70
N LYS A 172 -5.09 -4.33 11.93
CA LYS A 172 -3.97 -5.21 12.31
C LYS A 172 -3.92 -6.42 11.38
N TYR A 173 -2.75 -6.65 10.76
CA TYR A 173 -2.55 -7.66 9.72
C TYR A 173 -3.46 -7.49 8.50
N GLY A 174 -3.87 -6.27 8.20
CA GLY A 174 -4.61 -5.91 7.00
C GLY A 174 -3.82 -4.92 6.16
N ASP A 175 -4.37 -3.73 5.97
CA ASP A 175 -3.74 -2.62 5.22
C ASP A 175 -2.39 -2.19 5.80
N GLY A 176 -2.19 -2.27 7.12
CA GLY A 176 -0.91 -1.98 7.77
C GLY A 176 0.18 -3.05 7.59
N ALA A 177 -0.11 -4.17 6.92
CA ALA A 177 0.89 -5.22 6.67
C ALA A 177 1.57 -5.01 5.31
N ALA A 178 2.87 -4.73 5.34
CA ALA A 178 3.71 -4.52 4.16
C ALA A 178 5.16 -4.86 4.46
N ASP A 179 5.96 -5.07 3.41
CA ASP A 179 7.40 -5.29 3.54
C ASP A 179 8.15 -3.97 3.71
N ILE A 180 7.73 -2.93 3.00
CA ILE A 180 8.22 -1.55 3.18
C ILE A 180 7.07 -0.54 3.06
N ALA A 181 7.19 0.59 3.77
CA ALA A 181 6.24 1.70 3.75
C ALA A 181 6.94 2.98 3.26
N PRO A 182 7.00 3.23 1.95
CA PRO A 182 7.83 4.30 1.38
C PRO A 182 7.41 5.71 1.80
N ILE A 183 6.12 5.92 2.08
CA ILE A 183 5.56 7.24 2.44
C ILE A 183 5.38 7.43 3.95
N PHE A 184 5.94 6.53 4.79
CA PHE A 184 5.75 6.55 6.24
C PHE A 184 6.10 7.90 6.89
N GLY A 185 7.14 8.59 6.42
CA GLY A 185 7.59 9.89 6.93
C GLY A 185 6.70 11.08 6.55
N LEU A 186 5.70 10.91 5.71
CA LEU A 186 4.79 11.97 5.30
C LEU A 186 3.63 12.13 6.30
N ASN A 187 3.07 13.33 6.36
CA ASN A 187 1.75 13.56 6.97
C ASN A 187 0.70 13.71 5.85
N LYS A 188 -0.59 13.67 6.23
CA LYS A 188 -1.71 13.68 5.27
C LYS A 188 -1.77 14.88 4.32
N ARG A 189 -1.11 15.99 4.67
CA ARG A 189 -1.07 17.20 3.84
C ARG A 189 0.12 17.23 2.89
N GLN A 190 1.07 16.33 3.07
CA GLN A 190 2.30 16.23 2.28
C GLN A 190 2.19 15.18 1.18
N GLY A 191 1.19 14.31 1.27
CA GLY A 191 0.85 13.30 0.26
C GLY A 191 0.02 13.81 -0.90
#